data_d307e5fa08cf5afd407df747798ae180
#
_entry.id   d307e5fa08cf5afd407df747798ae180
#
_cell.length_a   1.000
_cell.length_b   1.000
_cell.length_c   1.000
_cell.angle_alpha   90.00
_cell.angle_beta   90.00
_cell.angle_gamma   90.00
#
_symmetry.space_group_name_H-M   'P 1'
#
loop_
_entity.id
_entity.type
_entity.pdbx_description
1 polymer ?
#
loop_
_entity_poly.entity_id
_entity_poly.type
_entity_poly.pdbx_seq_one_letter_code
_entity_poly.pdbx_strand_id
1 'polypeptide(L)'
;PGFGFSVAVMTIVARSLGQGKPDRAERFTKITAGLAFVAMSLMGGIFFLFAESLTRLFIAEPQVVYWGSLCVMVAAFEQPTLALAYVFAGALRGAGDTRWPMYVTILGVWIFRMPLVYICVHVWQFGIVSVWVVTALDFLLRSLILWRRFAGGGWK
;
A
#
# COMPACT_ATOMS: atom_id res chain seq x y z
N PRO A 1 10.51 2.18 -1.43
CA PRO A 1 10.75 0.93 -2.17
C PRO A 1 9.51 0.45 -2.93
N GLY A 2 8.29 0.52 -2.35
CA GLY A 2 7.05 0.06 -2.98
C GLY A 2 6.78 0.64 -4.37
N PHE A 3 7.05 1.92 -4.56
CA PHE A 3 6.93 2.57 -5.86
C PHE A 3 7.91 2.00 -6.88
N GLY A 4 9.14 1.68 -6.48
CA GLY A 4 10.13 1.04 -7.36
C GLY A 4 9.65 -0.32 -7.87
N PHE A 5 9.07 -1.16 -7.01
CA PHE A 5 8.46 -2.43 -7.42
C PHE A 5 7.29 -2.24 -8.38
N SER A 6 6.48 -1.18 -8.18
CA SER A 6 5.37 -0.82 -9.07
C SER A 6 5.85 -0.50 -10.50
N VAL A 7 6.91 0.32 -10.62
CA VAL A 7 7.49 0.69 -11.92
C VAL A 7 8.12 -0.51 -12.60
N ALA A 8 8.87 -1.33 -11.85
CA ALA A 8 9.49 -2.54 -12.38
C ALA A 8 8.47 -3.52 -12.94
N VAL A 9 7.40 -3.84 -12.17
CA VAL A 9 6.37 -4.76 -12.63
C VAL A 9 5.59 -4.20 -13.82
N MET A 10 5.30 -2.90 -13.83
CA MET A 10 4.62 -2.23 -14.94
C MET A 10 5.40 -2.43 -16.26
N THR A 11 6.69 -2.23 -16.24
CA THR A 11 7.57 -2.41 -17.41
C THR A 11 7.60 -3.87 -17.89
N ILE A 12 7.73 -4.81 -16.95
CA ILE A 12 7.80 -6.26 -17.26
C ILE A 12 6.47 -6.74 -17.85
N VAL A 13 5.34 -6.31 -17.28
CA VAL A 13 4.00 -6.68 -17.77
C VAL A 13 3.77 -6.12 -19.17
N ALA A 14 4.03 -4.83 -19.39
CA ALA A 14 3.88 -4.20 -20.70
C ALA A 14 4.72 -4.91 -21.78
N ARG A 15 5.98 -5.23 -21.47
CA ARG A 15 6.86 -5.94 -22.39
C ARG A 15 6.39 -7.39 -22.66
N SER A 16 5.90 -8.08 -21.63
CA SER A 16 5.45 -9.47 -21.75
C SER A 16 4.19 -9.58 -22.61
N LEU A 17 3.26 -8.63 -22.43
CA LEU A 17 2.03 -8.55 -23.24
C LEU A 17 2.34 -8.16 -24.70
N GLY A 18 3.25 -7.21 -24.91
CA GLY A 18 3.72 -6.85 -26.27
C GLY A 18 4.38 -8.03 -27.02
N GLN A 19 4.86 -9.05 -26.28
CA GLN A 19 5.38 -10.32 -26.85
C GLN A 19 4.31 -11.41 -26.99
N GLY A 20 3.05 -11.14 -26.68
CA GLY A 20 1.97 -12.13 -26.70
C GLY A 20 2.08 -13.22 -25.63
N LYS A 21 2.75 -12.92 -24.48
CA LYS A 21 3.01 -13.89 -23.41
C LYS A 21 2.34 -13.47 -22.09
N PRO A 22 1.00 -13.54 -21.97
CA PRO A 22 0.28 -13.10 -20.76
C PRO A 22 0.64 -13.95 -19.52
N ASP A 23 0.89 -15.25 -19.67
CA ASP A 23 1.28 -16.12 -18.54
C ASP A 23 2.59 -15.70 -17.91
N ARG A 24 3.52 -15.19 -18.74
CA ARG A 24 4.78 -14.62 -18.25
C ARG A 24 4.55 -13.35 -17.45
N ALA A 25 3.67 -12.49 -17.91
CA ALA A 25 3.28 -11.28 -17.18
C ALA A 25 2.70 -11.61 -15.81
N GLU A 26 1.79 -12.58 -15.75
CA GLU A 26 1.18 -13.05 -14.50
C GLU A 26 2.20 -13.61 -13.52
N ARG A 27 3.08 -14.51 -14.01
CA ARG A 27 4.14 -15.12 -13.19
C ARG A 27 5.08 -14.07 -12.59
N PHE A 28 5.56 -13.14 -13.40
CA PHE A 28 6.45 -12.09 -12.92
C PHE A 28 5.76 -11.14 -11.94
N THR A 29 4.47 -10.83 -12.14
CA THR A 29 3.71 -10.03 -11.18
C THR A 29 3.63 -10.73 -9.82
N LYS A 30 3.34 -12.04 -9.78
CA LYS A 30 3.29 -12.81 -8.52
C LYS A 30 4.65 -12.85 -7.82
N ILE A 31 5.74 -13.05 -8.56
CA ILE A 31 7.10 -13.03 -8.00
C ILE A 31 7.41 -11.64 -7.44
N THR A 32 7.15 -10.58 -8.19
CA THR A 32 7.39 -9.19 -7.75
C THR A 32 6.55 -8.86 -6.53
N ALA A 33 5.29 -9.32 -6.47
CA ALA A 33 4.41 -9.13 -5.31
C ALA A 33 4.98 -9.82 -4.06
N GLY A 34 5.48 -11.05 -4.20
CA GLY A 34 6.14 -11.76 -3.09
C GLY A 34 7.41 -11.06 -2.62
N LEU A 35 8.29 -10.63 -3.53
CA LEU A 35 9.50 -9.89 -3.19
C LEU A 35 9.19 -8.55 -2.53
N ALA A 36 8.24 -7.80 -3.06
CA ALA A 36 7.81 -6.54 -2.49
C ALA A 36 7.20 -6.72 -1.09
N PHE A 37 6.36 -7.75 -0.92
CA PHE A 37 5.77 -8.10 0.37
C PHE A 37 6.84 -8.39 1.41
N VAL A 38 7.83 -9.24 1.10
CA VAL A 38 8.93 -9.58 2.02
C VAL A 38 9.78 -8.35 2.33
N ALA A 39 10.22 -7.61 1.31
CA ALA A 39 11.07 -6.43 1.50
C ALA A 39 10.38 -5.34 2.35
N MET A 40 9.10 -5.06 2.08
CA MET A 40 8.33 -4.07 2.82
C MET A 40 7.95 -4.56 4.22
N SER A 41 7.72 -5.88 4.40
CA SER A 41 7.51 -6.45 5.75
C SER A 41 8.76 -6.35 6.62
N LEU A 42 9.95 -6.58 6.06
CA LEU A 42 11.21 -6.37 6.76
C LEU A 42 11.40 -4.91 7.16
N MET A 43 11.10 -3.98 6.25
CA MET A 43 11.14 -2.54 6.55
C MET A 43 10.11 -2.17 7.62
N GLY A 44 8.90 -2.72 7.55
CA GLY A 44 7.87 -2.58 8.59
C GLY A 44 8.34 -3.10 9.93
N GLY A 45 9.01 -4.26 9.97
CA GLY A 45 9.64 -4.80 11.18
C GLY A 45 10.67 -3.84 11.80
N ILE A 46 11.51 -3.23 10.97
CA ILE A 46 12.46 -2.19 11.43
C ILE A 46 11.71 -0.98 12.00
N PHE A 47 10.68 -0.48 11.33
CA PHE A 47 9.88 0.63 11.81
C PHE A 47 9.18 0.31 13.13
N PHE A 48 8.67 -0.91 13.29
CA PHE A 48 8.02 -1.36 14.52
C PHE A 48 9.00 -1.43 15.68
N LEU A 49 10.18 -2.06 15.49
CA LEU A 49 11.18 -2.25 16.54
C LEU A 49 11.85 -0.93 16.96
N PHE A 50 12.06 -0.03 16.01
CA PHE A 50 12.78 1.23 16.24
C PHE A 50 11.87 2.47 16.21
N ALA A 51 10.54 2.30 16.36
CA ALA A 51 9.56 3.39 16.26
C ALA A 51 9.89 4.58 17.16
N GLU A 52 10.22 4.33 18.42
CA GLU A 52 10.58 5.38 19.38
C GLU A 52 11.90 6.06 19.02
N SER A 53 12.93 5.30 18.68
CA SER A 53 14.24 5.83 18.29
C SER A 53 14.14 6.68 17.03
N LEU A 54 13.37 6.23 16.03
CA LEU A 54 13.13 6.97 14.80
C LEU A 54 12.40 8.29 15.07
N THR A 55 11.39 8.28 15.95
CA THR A 55 10.66 9.50 16.29
C THR A 55 11.54 10.47 17.06
N ARG A 56 12.40 9.99 17.98
CA ARG A 56 13.35 10.80 18.75
C ARG A 56 14.40 11.50 17.89
N LEU A 57 14.73 10.98 16.72
CA LEU A 57 15.64 11.65 15.77
C LEU A 57 15.11 13.00 15.28
N PHE A 58 13.78 13.17 15.26
CA PHE A 58 13.13 14.37 14.73
C PHE A 58 12.66 15.31 15.83
N ILE A 59 12.33 14.79 17.02
CA ILE A 59 11.75 15.58 18.09
C ILE A 59 12.11 14.99 19.46
N ALA A 60 12.42 15.87 20.43
CA ALA A 60 12.81 15.46 21.77
C ALA A 60 11.68 15.52 22.82
N GLU A 61 10.54 16.14 22.47
CA GLU A 61 9.40 16.29 23.37
C GLU A 61 8.77 14.95 23.71
N PRO A 62 8.77 14.48 24.99
CA PRO A 62 8.37 13.12 25.37
C PRO A 62 6.94 12.78 24.96
N GLN A 63 6.00 13.72 25.04
CA GLN A 63 4.61 13.49 24.69
C GLN A 63 4.41 13.30 23.18
N VAL A 64 5.16 14.05 22.37
CA VAL A 64 5.13 13.93 20.91
C VAL A 64 5.82 12.65 20.45
N VAL A 65 6.92 12.25 21.11
CA VAL A 65 7.60 10.98 20.85
C VAL A 65 6.67 9.81 21.12
N TYR A 66 5.92 9.81 22.21
CA TYR A 66 4.98 8.75 22.54
C TYR A 66 3.91 8.57 21.45
N TRP A 67 3.20 9.63 21.09
CA TRP A 67 2.15 9.56 20.07
C TRP A 67 2.71 9.29 18.67
N GLY A 68 3.86 9.87 18.35
CA GLY A 68 4.55 9.64 17.08
C GLY A 68 5.02 8.19 16.92
N SER A 69 5.57 7.57 17.97
CA SER A 69 5.98 6.17 17.93
C SER A 69 4.81 5.22 17.71
N LEU A 70 3.65 5.49 18.33
CA LEU A 70 2.42 4.72 18.07
C LEU A 70 1.98 4.83 16.61
N CYS A 71 2.03 6.03 16.02
CA CYS A 71 1.72 6.21 14.60
C CYS A 71 2.68 5.43 13.70
N VAL A 72 3.99 5.44 14.00
CA VAL A 72 5.02 4.68 13.26
C VAL A 72 4.78 3.16 13.39
N MET A 73 4.38 2.67 14.57
CA MET A 73 4.04 1.26 14.77
C MET A 73 2.83 0.85 13.90
N VAL A 74 1.78 1.66 13.85
CA VAL A 74 0.63 1.39 12.96
C VAL A 74 1.05 1.41 11.49
N ALA A 75 1.87 2.40 11.08
CA ALA A 75 2.42 2.47 9.73
C ALA A 75 3.29 1.26 9.36
N ALA A 76 3.92 0.62 10.34
CA ALA A 76 4.68 -0.61 10.13
C ALA A 76 3.81 -1.76 9.63
N PHE A 77 2.59 -1.91 10.17
CA PHE A 77 1.62 -2.91 9.72
C PHE A 77 1.02 -2.60 8.33
N GLU A 78 1.05 -1.34 7.92
CA GLU A 78 0.58 -0.92 6.60
C GLU A 78 1.56 -1.34 5.48
N GLN A 79 2.86 -1.47 5.76
CA GLN A 79 3.89 -1.70 4.76
C GLN A 79 3.63 -2.90 3.82
N PRO A 80 3.25 -4.10 4.31
CA PRO A 80 2.97 -5.24 3.44
C PRO A 80 1.79 -5.02 2.50
N THR A 81 0.71 -4.42 2.99
CA THR A 81 -0.50 -4.15 2.20
C THR A 81 -0.27 -3.05 1.17
N LEU A 82 0.50 -2.04 1.54
CA LEU A 82 0.98 -0.99 0.65
C LEU A 82 1.80 -1.56 -0.52
N ALA A 83 2.72 -2.50 -0.22
CA ALA A 83 3.51 -3.18 -1.25
C ALA A 83 2.63 -3.88 -2.29
N LEU A 84 1.66 -4.67 -1.83
CA LEU A 84 0.74 -5.38 -2.72
C LEU A 84 -0.13 -4.42 -3.55
N ALA A 85 -0.66 -3.37 -2.93
CA ALA A 85 -1.45 -2.36 -3.63
C ALA A 85 -0.64 -1.69 -4.76
N TYR A 86 0.62 -1.33 -4.50
CA TYR A 86 1.50 -0.73 -5.51
C TYR A 86 1.85 -1.69 -6.64
N VAL A 87 2.18 -2.96 -6.33
CA VAL A 87 2.55 -3.95 -7.35
C VAL A 87 1.36 -4.28 -8.23
N PHE A 88 0.18 -4.57 -7.68
CA PHE A 88 -0.99 -4.88 -8.50
C PHE A 88 -1.48 -3.67 -9.30
N ALA A 89 -1.43 -2.46 -8.73
CA ALA A 89 -1.70 -1.23 -9.50
C ALA A 89 -0.70 -1.03 -10.65
N GLY A 90 0.59 -1.30 -10.42
CA GLY A 90 1.63 -1.25 -11.44
C GLY A 90 1.40 -2.28 -12.54
N ALA A 91 1.08 -3.51 -12.18
CA ALA A 91 0.78 -4.59 -13.14
C ALA A 91 -0.41 -4.24 -14.04
N LEU A 92 -1.52 -3.76 -13.46
CA LEU A 92 -2.69 -3.34 -14.21
C LEU A 92 -2.38 -2.17 -15.15
N ARG A 93 -1.62 -1.17 -14.70
CA ARG A 93 -1.18 -0.05 -15.57
C ARG A 93 -0.29 -0.55 -16.71
N GLY A 94 0.62 -1.49 -16.44
CA GLY A 94 1.46 -2.11 -17.47
C GLY A 94 0.67 -2.92 -18.50
N ALA A 95 -0.49 -3.44 -18.10
CA ALA A 95 -1.45 -4.11 -18.98
C ALA A 95 -2.37 -3.15 -19.76
N GLY A 96 -2.26 -1.83 -19.56
CA GLY A 96 -3.12 -0.83 -20.17
C GLY A 96 -4.42 -0.55 -19.39
N ASP A 97 -4.71 -1.31 -18.33
CA ASP A 97 -5.87 -1.08 -17.46
C ASP A 97 -5.55 0.00 -16.41
N THR A 98 -5.48 1.25 -16.86
CA THR A 98 -5.16 2.40 -16.00
C THR A 98 -6.38 2.92 -15.22
N ARG A 99 -7.60 2.65 -15.72
CA ARG A 99 -8.85 3.14 -15.14
C ARG A 99 -9.15 2.52 -13.80
N TRP A 100 -8.95 1.21 -13.64
CA TRP A 100 -9.22 0.52 -12.39
C TRP A 100 -8.36 1.01 -11.22
N PRO A 101 -7.01 1.07 -11.31
CA PRO A 101 -6.20 1.66 -10.27
C PRO A 101 -6.55 3.11 -9.94
N MET A 102 -6.95 3.90 -10.94
CA MET A 102 -7.42 5.27 -10.73
C MET A 102 -8.71 5.30 -9.91
N TYR A 103 -9.75 4.54 -10.30
CA TYR A 103 -11.02 4.48 -9.56
C TYR A 103 -10.83 3.98 -8.13
N VAL A 104 -10.07 2.90 -7.94
CA VAL A 104 -9.78 2.35 -6.61
C VAL A 104 -9.08 3.40 -5.73
N THR A 105 -8.18 4.19 -6.30
CA THR A 105 -7.50 5.26 -5.55
C THR A 105 -8.44 6.40 -5.21
N ILE A 106 -9.23 6.90 -6.16
CA ILE A 106 -10.17 8.00 -5.94
C ILE A 106 -11.25 7.60 -4.92
N LEU A 107 -11.91 6.46 -5.13
CA LEU A 107 -12.96 5.98 -4.24
C LEU A 107 -12.43 5.66 -2.84
N GLY A 108 -11.24 5.05 -2.76
CA GLY A 108 -10.57 4.77 -1.48
C GLY A 108 -10.27 6.04 -0.69
N VAL A 109 -9.71 7.08 -1.32
CA VAL A 109 -9.42 8.34 -0.62
C VAL A 109 -10.71 9.08 -0.27
N TRP A 110 -11.58 9.35 -1.24
CA TRP A 110 -12.68 10.29 -1.05
C TRP A 110 -13.91 9.68 -0.39
N ILE A 111 -14.21 8.39 -0.65
CA ILE A 111 -15.42 7.75 -0.12
C ILE A 111 -15.11 6.94 1.13
N PHE A 112 -13.95 6.33 1.24
CA PHE A 112 -13.60 5.51 2.40
C PHE A 112 -12.76 6.27 3.42
N ARG A 113 -11.56 6.75 3.03
CA ARG A 113 -10.60 7.34 3.97
C ARG A 113 -11.12 8.66 4.55
N MET A 114 -11.50 9.63 3.73
CA MET A 114 -11.89 10.98 4.20
C MET A 114 -13.10 10.97 5.14
N PRO A 115 -14.24 10.30 4.82
CA PRO A 115 -15.37 10.25 5.73
C PRO A 115 -15.05 9.50 7.02
N LEU A 116 -14.30 8.40 6.93
CA LEU A 116 -13.98 7.60 8.11
C LEU A 116 -13.01 8.32 9.04
N VAL A 117 -12.01 9.04 8.51
CA VAL A 117 -11.14 9.92 9.30
C VAL A 117 -11.96 11.03 9.97
N TYR A 118 -12.88 11.66 9.24
CA TYR A 118 -13.75 12.69 9.79
C TYR A 118 -14.58 12.15 10.97
N ILE A 119 -15.20 10.99 10.82
CA ILE A 119 -16.00 10.35 11.88
C ILE A 119 -15.09 9.98 13.07
N CYS A 120 -13.92 9.37 12.85
CA CYS A 120 -13.01 8.99 13.93
C CYS A 120 -12.52 10.19 14.74
N VAL A 121 -12.22 11.30 14.08
CA VAL A 121 -11.64 12.48 14.74
C VAL A 121 -12.73 13.37 15.38
N HIS A 122 -13.83 13.65 14.67
CA HIS A 122 -14.82 14.65 15.11
C HIS A 122 -15.99 14.03 15.88
N VAL A 123 -16.43 12.81 15.53
CA VAL A 123 -17.58 12.17 16.17
C VAL A 123 -17.13 11.31 17.35
N TRP A 124 -16.16 10.43 17.13
CA TRP A 124 -15.67 9.52 18.17
C TRP A 124 -14.50 10.07 18.98
N GLN A 125 -13.95 11.22 18.57
CA GLN A 125 -12.82 11.86 19.23
C GLN A 125 -11.62 10.94 19.51
N PHE A 126 -11.43 9.96 18.64
CA PHE A 126 -10.25 9.11 18.68
C PHE A 126 -9.02 9.94 18.32
N GLY A 127 -7.93 9.75 19.07
CA GLY A 127 -6.68 10.47 18.85
C GLY A 127 -6.06 10.24 17.46
N ILE A 128 -4.92 10.89 17.21
CA ILE A 128 -4.19 10.87 15.93
C ILE A 128 -3.90 9.46 15.40
N VAL A 129 -3.73 8.48 16.26
CA VAL A 129 -3.47 7.07 15.91
C VAL A 129 -4.61 6.49 15.06
N SER A 130 -5.86 6.91 15.29
CA SER A 130 -7.02 6.43 14.51
C SER A 130 -6.90 6.76 13.03
N VAL A 131 -6.30 7.90 12.68
CA VAL A 131 -6.06 8.32 11.29
C VAL A 131 -5.15 7.32 10.58
N TRP A 132 -4.10 6.85 11.25
CA TRP A 132 -3.18 5.85 10.72
C TRP A 132 -3.83 4.47 10.58
N VAL A 133 -4.67 4.08 11.55
CA VAL A 133 -5.45 2.83 11.45
C VAL A 133 -6.39 2.86 10.25
N VAL A 134 -7.09 3.97 10.03
CA VAL A 134 -7.96 4.15 8.86
C VAL A 134 -7.15 4.06 7.56
N THR A 135 -5.94 4.64 7.52
CA THR A 135 -5.06 4.56 6.37
C THR A 135 -4.61 3.13 6.09
N ALA A 136 -4.25 2.38 7.12
CA ALA A 136 -3.87 0.97 6.99
C ALA A 136 -5.04 0.11 6.44
N LEU A 137 -6.26 0.34 6.92
CA LEU A 137 -7.47 -0.32 6.42
C LEU A 137 -7.75 0.04 4.95
N ASP A 138 -7.56 1.30 4.55
CA ASP A 138 -7.71 1.74 3.16
C ASP A 138 -6.73 0.99 2.23
N PHE A 139 -5.45 0.90 2.59
CA PHE A 139 -4.49 0.14 1.78
C PHE A 139 -4.76 -1.36 1.75
N LEU A 140 -5.26 -1.94 2.84
CA LEU A 140 -5.71 -3.34 2.86
C LEU A 140 -6.84 -3.56 1.85
N LEU A 141 -7.87 -2.71 1.88
CA LEU A 141 -8.99 -2.80 0.93
C LEU A 141 -8.54 -2.61 -0.52
N ARG A 142 -7.70 -1.63 -0.79
CA ARG A 142 -7.14 -1.40 -2.14
C ARG A 142 -6.35 -2.59 -2.63
N SER A 143 -5.50 -3.17 -1.78
CA SER A 143 -4.69 -4.33 -2.16
C SER A 143 -5.59 -5.52 -2.55
N LEU A 144 -6.67 -5.76 -1.80
CA LEU A 144 -7.64 -6.82 -2.07
C LEU A 144 -8.42 -6.57 -3.37
N ILE A 145 -8.90 -5.35 -3.61
CA ILE A 145 -9.65 -5.00 -4.82
C ILE A 145 -8.75 -5.13 -6.06
N LEU A 146 -7.54 -4.60 -6.00
CA LEU A 146 -6.58 -4.66 -7.11
C LEU A 146 -6.12 -6.09 -7.38
N TRP A 147 -5.90 -6.87 -6.33
CA TRP A 147 -5.58 -8.30 -6.46
C TRP A 147 -6.72 -9.08 -7.12
N ARG A 148 -7.97 -8.88 -6.68
CA ARG A 148 -9.16 -9.52 -7.30
C ARG A 148 -9.29 -9.16 -8.78
N ARG A 149 -9.10 -7.89 -9.13
CA ARG A 149 -9.12 -7.44 -10.53
C ARG A 149 -8.02 -8.11 -11.33
N PHE A 150 -6.82 -8.18 -10.78
CA PHE A 150 -5.68 -8.85 -11.42
C PHE A 150 -5.95 -10.36 -11.59
N ALA A 151 -6.41 -11.05 -10.55
CA ALA A 151 -6.71 -12.49 -10.56
C ALA A 151 -7.86 -12.84 -11.52
N GLY A 152 -8.82 -11.95 -11.72
CA GLY A 152 -9.94 -12.13 -12.65
C GLY A 152 -9.55 -12.15 -14.13
N GLY A 153 -8.30 -11.84 -14.49
CA GLY A 153 -7.75 -12.00 -15.84
C GLY A 153 -8.29 -11.04 -16.92
N GLY A 154 -9.19 -10.13 -16.57
CA GLY A 154 -9.79 -9.18 -17.54
C GLY A 154 -8.83 -8.13 -18.12
N TRP A 155 -7.56 -8.22 -17.79
CA TRP A 155 -6.45 -7.38 -18.29
C TRP A 155 -5.57 -8.08 -19.34
N LYS A 156 -5.77 -9.40 -19.56
CA LYS A 156 -4.97 -10.25 -20.48
C LYS A 156 -5.28 -9.99 -21.95
#